data_953fe2db4ea3c432ef9c6a3d95489230
#
_entry.id   953fe2db4ea3c432ef9c6a3d95489230
#
_cell.length_a   1.000
_cell.length_b   1.000
_cell.length_c   1.000
_cell.angle_alpha   90.00
_cell.angle_beta   90.00
_cell.angle_gamma   90.00
#
_symmetry.space_group_name_H-M   'P 1'
#
loop_
_entity.id
_entity.type
_entity.pdbx_description
1 polymer ?
#
loop_
_entity_poly.entity_id
_entity_poly.type
_entity_poly.pdbx_seq_one_letter_code
_entity_poly.pdbx_strand_id
1 'polypeptide(L)'
;NTSCDNYDDTYPQEYEKILSLQTTGEQAVDLYKTGEATNYSITVIKSGSQPTLTASAHIGAMDAVNFEKYISERGLDYVAMPANCYSFNMEELDYSSTETYKIINLQLNTNEIEIFEQTLEEGQTCVLPIMLTSTSDSILADKNTLVLKPEIITPSLSVTESSSGTV
;
A
#
# COMPACT_ATOMS: atom_id res chain seq x y z
N ASN A 1 25.23 29.00 24.52
CA ASN A 1 25.86 27.99 25.27
C ASN A 1 25.65 26.64 24.67
N THR A 2 26.12 25.65 25.35
CA THR A 2 26.13 24.31 24.85
C THR A 2 24.75 23.74 24.63
N SER A 3 23.72 24.26 25.25
CA SER A 3 22.38 23.67 25.04
C SER A 3 21.88 23.86 23.62
N CYS A 4 22.20 24.95 22.97
CA CYS A 4 21.84 25.12 21.57
C CYS A 4 22.62 24.18 20.67
N ASP A 5 23.91 24.05 20.93
CA ASP A 5 24.73 23.12 20.19
C ASP A 5 24.27 21.70 20.40
N ASN A 6 23.92 21.37 21.65
CA ASN A 6 23.43 20.04 21.96
C ASN A 6 22.11 19.73 21.24
N TYR A 7 21.29 20.73 21.11
CA TYR A 7 20.02 20.55 20.40
C TYR A 7 20.28 20.11 18.97
N ASP A 8 21.19 20.78 18.28
CA ASP A 8 21.52 20.44 16.91
C ASP A 8 22.15 19.06 16.83
N ASP A 9 23.03 18.75 17.80
CA ASP A 9 23.73 17.48 17.82
C ASP A 9 22.79 16.33 18.12
N THR A 10 21.73 16.57 18.90
CA THR A 10 20.81 15.50 19.26
C THR A 10 19.75 15.25 18.20
N TYR A 11 19.69 16.07 17.16
CA TYR A 11 18.71 15.84 16.10
C TYR A 11 19.20 14.67 15.25
N PRO A 12 18.56 13.50 15.36
CA PRO A 12 19.09 12.29 14.71
C PRO A 12 19.10 12.40 13.20
N GLN A 13 20.11 11.85 12.59
CA GLN A 13 20.20 11.80 11.13
C GLN A 13 19.02 11.09 10.51
N GLU A 14 18.44 10.17 11.25
CA GLU A 14 17.30 9.42 10.75
C GLU A 14 16.10 10.31 10.45
N TYR A 15 16.07 11.53 10.98
CA TYR A 15 14.99 12.47 10.72
C TYR A 15 15.32 13.48 9.63
N GLU A 16 16.50 13.40 9.04
CA GLU A 16 16.85 14.28 7.93
C GLU A 16 16.04 13.95 6.70
N LYS A 17 15.84 12.66 6.45
CA LYS A 17 15.01 12.17 5.37
C LYS A 17 14.13 11.07 5.94
N ILE A 18 12.85 11.22 5.78
CA ILE A 18 11.91 10.22 6.27
C ILE A 18 10.91 9.93 5.17
N LEU A 19 10.79 8.65 4.83
CA LEU A 19 9.85 8.21 3.81
C LEU A 19 8.62 7.64 4.50
N SER A 20 7.47 7.86 3.89
CA SER A 20 6.21 7.36 4.45
C SER A 20 5.18 7.17 3.36
N LEU A 21 4.27 6.24 3.61
CA LEU A 21 3.09 6.08 2.76
C LEU A 21 2.10 7.17 3.10
N GLN A 22 1.49 7.75 2.08
CA GLN A 22 0.45 8.76 2.28
C GLN A 22 -0.81 8.11 2.84
N THR A 23 -1.17 6.94 2.32
CA THR A 23 -2.32 6.17 2.79
C THR A 23 -1.80 4.93 3.49
N THR A 24 -2.27 4.66 4.68
CA THR A 24 -1.81 3.54 5.51
C THR A 24 -2.98 2.78 6.08
N GLY A 25 -2.66 1.66 6.74
CA GLY A 25 -3.67 0.86 7.41
C GLY A 25 -4.46 0.03 6.44
N GLU A 26 -5.65 -0.38 6.86
CA GLU A 26 -6.50 -1.23 6.03
C GLU A 26 -7.45 -0.37 5.21
N GLN A 27 -7.46 -0.62 3.91
CA GLN A 27 -8.27 0.16 2.98
C GLN A 27 -9.05 -0.78 2.08
N ALA A 28 -10.35 -0.58 1.98
CA ALA A 28 -11.18 -1.34 1.06
C ALA A 28 -10.99 -0.80 -0.36
N VAL A 29 -10.99 -1.71 -1.33
CA VAL A 29 -10.84 -1.34 -2.74
C VAL A 29 -11.93 -2.03 -3.54
N ASP A 30 -12.75 -1.23 -4.20
CA ASP A 30 -13.81 -1.77 -5.04
C ASP A 30 -13.23 -2.22 -6.38
N LEU A 31 -13.48 -3.46 -6.73
CA LEU A 31 -13.01 -4.05 -7.99
C LEU A 31 -14.22 -4.43 -8.82
N TYR A 32 -14.45 -3.67 -9.88
CA TYR A 32 -15.62 -3.93 -10.73
C TYR A 32 -15.31 -5.00 -11.76
N LYS A 33 -16.21 -5.94 -11.93
CA LYS A 33 -16.04 -7.05 -12.89
C LYS A 33 -16.35 -6.54 -14.28
N THR A 34 -15.36 -5.90 -14.88
CA THR A 34 -15.50 -5.34 -16.22
C THR A 34 -14.61 -6.06 -17.23
N GLY A 35 -13.84 -7.04 -16.78
CA GLY A 35 -12.87 -7.72 -17.64
C GLY A 35 -11.51 -7.04 -17.67
N GLU A 36 -11.36 -5.92 -16.98
CA GLU A 36 -10.09 -5.19 -16.96
C GLU A 36 -9.56 -5.07 -15.55
N ALA A 37 -8.24 -4.85 -15.46
CA ALA A 37 -7.60 -4.65 -14.17
C ALA A 37 -7.99 -3.29 -13.60
N THR A 38 -7.95 -3.19 -12.29
CA THR A 38 -8.20 -1.92 -11.59
C THR A 38 -6.87 -1.33 -11.17
N ASN A 39 -6.69 -0.04 -11.41
CA ASN A 39 -5.50 0.67 -10.98
C ASN A 39 -5.72 1.30 -9.62
N TYR A 40 -4.73 1.13 -8.75
CA TYR A 40 -4.73 1.75 -7.44
C TYR A 40 -3.43 2.53 -7.28
N SER A 41 -3.54 3.82 -6.96
CA SER A 41 -2.36 4.69 -6.86
C SER A 41 -1.87 4.73 -5.42
N ILE A 42 -0.57 4.54 -5.24
CA ILE A 42 0.07 4.61 -3.93
C ILE A 42 1.08 5.74 -3.97
N THR A 43 0.97 6.66 -3.03
CA THR A 43 1.90 7.79 -2.96
C THR A 43 2.86 7.59 -1.80
N VAL A 44 4.15 7.70 -2.09
CA VAL A 44 5.21 7.61 -1.07
C VAL A 44 5.87 8.97 -0.98
N ILE A 45 5.91 9.53 0.22
CA ILE A 45 6.33 10.89 0.48
C ILE A 45 7.73 10.91 1.08
N LYS A 46 8.57 11.81 0.60
CA LYS A 46 9.88 12.08 1.18
C LYS A 46 9.78 13.38 1.97
N SER A 47 10.03 13.32 3.25
CA SER A 47 9.96 14.48 4.14
C SER A 47 11.15 14.45 5.10
N GLY A 48 11.05 15.18 6.18
CA GLY A 48 12.11 15.27 7.19
C GLY A 48 12.68 16.67 7.25
N SER A 49 13.74 16.83 8.03
CA SER A 49 14.34 18.14 8.24
C SER A 49 15.15 18.59 7.02
N GLN A 50 15.59 17.65 6.19
CA GLN A 50 16.36 17.99 4.98
C GLN A 50 15.77 17.25 3.78
N PRO A 51 14.60 17.68 3.33
CA PRO A 51 13.89 16.98 2.25
C PRO A 51 14.55 17.12 0.88
N THR A 52 15.58 17.94 0.77
CA THR A 52 16.31 18.12 -0.49
C THR A 52 17.41 17.06 -0.68
N LEU A 53 17.57 16.16 0.28
CA LEU A 53 18.50 15.05 0.11
C LEU A 53 17.90 13.99 -0.78
N THR A 54 18.77 13.22 -1.46
CA THR A 54 18.29 12.07 -2.24
C THR A 54 17.92 10.95 -1.29
N ALA A 55 17.05 10.05 -1.76
CA ALA A 55 16.59 8.94 -0.93
C ALA A 55 16.26 7.76 -1.81
N SER A 56 16.25 6.56 -1.22
CA SER A 56 15.80 5.38 -1.93
C SER A 56 15.06 4.44 -0.99
N ALA A 57 14.12 3.70 -1.57
CA ALA A 57 13.27 2.79 -0.81
C ALA A 57 12.74 1.71 -1.73
N HIS A 58 12.10 0.73 -1.12
CA HIS A 58 11.45 -0.36 -1.83
C HIS A 58 10.00 -0.43 -1.37
N ILE A 59 9.08 -0.64 -2.32
CA ILE A 59 7.68 -0.88 -2.01
C ILE A 59 7.25 -2.16 -2.71
N GLY A 60 6.50 -2.98 -2.00
CA GLY A 60 6.05 -4.23 -2.58
C GLY A 60 5.18 -4.99 -1.62
N ALA A 61 4.81 -6.21 -2.01
CA ALA A 61 4.04 -7.07 -1.13
C ALA A 61 4.88 -7.41 0.10
N MET A 62 4.21 -7.42 1.25
CA MET A 62 4.84 -7.76 2.51
C MET A 62 5.34 -9.20 2.47
N ASP A 63 6.53 -9.44 3.01
CA ASP A 63 7.04 -10.81 3.06
C ASP A 63 6.26 -11.65 4.08
N ALA A 64 6.46 -12.98 4.00
CA ALA A 64 5.68 -13.91 4.81
C ALA A 64 5.90 -13.69 6.31
N VAL A 65 7.12 -13.37 6.71
CA VAL A 65 7.43 -13.19 8.14
C VAL A 65 6.71 -11.97 8.68
N ASN A 66 6.79 -10.86 7.97
CA ASN A 66 6.13 -9.63 8.40
C ASN A 66 4.61 -9.78 8.35
N PHE A 67 4.10 -10.49 7.35
CA PHE A 67 2.66 -10.69 7.24
C PHE A 67 2.15 -11.56 8.39
N GLU A 68 2.87 -12.63 8.71
CA GLU A 68 2.49 -13.50 9.83
C GLU A 68 2.46 -12.71 11.14
N LYS A 69 3.44 -11.85 11.34
CA LYS A 69 3.47 -11.01 12.52
C LYS A 69 2.28 -10.06 12.55
N TYR A 70 1.98 -9.47 11.41
CA TYR A 70 0.87 -8.53 11.30
C TYR A 70 -0.46 -9.16 11.70
N ILE A 71 -0.75 -10.34 11.14
CA ILE A 71 -2.04 -10.98 11.40
C ILE A 71 -2.10 -11.59 12.79
N SER A 72 -0.99 -12.14 13.31
CA SER A 72 -1.03 -12.76 14.62
C SER A 72 -1.16 -11.72 15.73
N GLU A 73 -0.51 -10.58 15.59
CA GLU A 73 -0.61 -9.51 16.59
C GLU A 73 -2.03 -8.94 16.66
N ARG A 74 -2.78 -9.05 15.58
CA ARG A 74 -4.12 -8.45 15.49
C ARG A 74 -5.24 -9.46 15.53
N GLY A 75 -4.90 -10.76 15.57
CA GLY A 75 -5.91 -11.81 15.59
C GLY A 75 -6.75 -11.87 14.33
N LEU A 76 -6.11 -11.67 13.17
CA LEU A 76 -6.82 -11.60 11.90
C LEU A 76 -6.71 -12.90 11.12
N ASP A 77 -7.76 -13.24 10.40
CA ASP A 77 -7.78 -14.42 9.55
C ASP A 77 -7.63 -13.99 8.09
N TYR A 78 -6.55 -13.30 7.81
CA TYR A 78 -6.26 -12.77 6.48
C TYR A 78 -5.33 -13.70 5.72
N VAL A 79 -5.58 -13.81 4.42
CA VAL A 79 -4.75 -14.58 3.51
C VAL A 79 -4.25 -13.63 2.42
N ALA A 80 -2.94 -13.60 2.22
CA ALA A 80 -2.34 -12.73 1.22
C ALA A 80 -2.60 -13.30 -0.18
N MET A 81 -3.04 -12.44 -1.10
CA MET A 81 -3.27 -12.89 -2.46
C MET A 81 -1.95 -13.21 -3.16
N PRO A 82 -1.95 -14.18 -4.08
CA PRO A 82 -0.72 -14.55 -4.78
C PRO A 82 -0.31 -13.52 -5.83
N ALA A 83 0.93 -13.65 -6.30
CA ALA A 83 1.55 -12.66 -7.16
C ALA A 83 0.83 -12.44 -8.48
N ASN A 84 0.09 -13.42 -8.97
CA ASN A 84 -0.62 -13.25 -10.23
C ASN A 84 -1.84 -12.33 -10.10
N CYS A 85 -2.19 -11.94 -8.89
CA CYS A 85 -3.34 -11.08 -8.65
C CYS A 85 -3.02 -9.60 -8.76
N TYR A 86 -1.76 -9.22 -8.82
CA TYR A 86 -1.38 -7.81 -8.80
C TYR A 86 -0.05 -7.57 -9.49
N SER A 87 0.20 -6.31 -9.85
CA SER A 87 1.53 -5.93 -10.31
C SER A 87 1.79 -4.45 -10.03
N PHE A 88 2.99 -4.18 -9.55
CA PHE A 88 3.45 -2.81 -9.30
C PHE A 88 4.20 -2.33 -10.52
N ASN A 89 3.94 -1.10 -10.98
CA ASN A 89 4.69 -0.56 -12.10
C ASN A 89 6.12 -0.19 -11.69
N MET A 90 6.36 -0.05 -10.38
CA MET A 90 7.65 0.37 -9.86
C MET A 90 7.74 -0.13 -8.42
N GLU A 91 8.84 -0.81 -8.09
CA GLU A 91 9.05 -1.28 -6.72
C GLU A 91 10.28 -0.63 -6.09
N GLU A 92 11.25 -0.20 -6.90
CA GLU A 92 12.41 0.51 -6.40
C GLU A 92 12.19 2.01 -6.59
N LEU A 93 12.33 2.75 -5.51
CA LEU A 93 12.06 4.18 -5.50
C LEU A 93 13.34 4.94 -5.26
N ASP A 94 13.75 5.74 -6.24
CA ASP A 94 14.92 6.58 -6.11
C ASP A 94 14.49 8.03 -6.25
N TYR A 95 14.67 8.79 -5.18
CA TYR A 95 14.27 10.19 -5.15
C TYR A 95 15.46 11.09 -5.43
N SER A 96 15.31 11.98 -6.39
CA SER A 96 16.29 13.04 -6.58
C SER A 96 16.12 14.09 -5.48
N SER A 97 17.05 15.04 -5.45
CA SER A 97 17.00 16.07 -4.42
C SER A 97 15.73 16.93 -4.50
N THR A 98 15.12 17.04 -5.67
CA THR A 98 13.95 17.88 -5.86
C THR A 98 12.63 17.13 -5.74
N GLU A 99 12.68 15.80 -5.78
CA GLU A 99 11.46 15.01 -5.67
C GLU A 99 11.06 14.87 -4.22
N THR A 100 9.79 15.12 -3.94
CA THR A 100 9.25 14.99 -2.58
C THR A 100 8.20 13.89 -2.47
N TYR A 101 7.78 13.32 -3.59
CA TYR A 101 6.87 12.19 -3.58
C TYR A 101 7.02 11.40 -4.87
N LYS A 102 6.56 10.16 -4.84
CA LYS A 102 6.42 9.33 -6.03
C LYS A 102 5.08 8.64 -5.97
N ILE A 103 4.47 8.47 -7.14
CA ILE A 103 3.20 7.76 -7.27
C ILE A 103 3.47 6.44 -7.94
N ILE A 104 3.10 5.37 -7.26
CA ILE A 104 3.24 4.02 -7.77
C ILE A 104 1.86 3.56 -8.23
N ASN A 105 1.78 3.00 -9.42
CA ASN A 105 0.54 2.45 -9.95
C ASN A 105 0.53 0.95 -9.75
N LEU A 106 -0.44 0.50 -8.97
CA LEU A 106 -0.64 -0.90 -8.67
C LEU A 106 -1.83 -1.37 -9.48
N GLN A 107 -1.64 -2.41 -10.28
CA GLN A 107 -2.75 -3.02 -11.01
C GLN A 107 -3.24 -4.22 -10.24
N LEU A 108 -4.54 -4.28 -10.05
CA LEU A 108 -5.21 -5.39 -9.38
C LEU A 108 -6.00 -6.16 -10.42
N ASN A 109 -5.70 -7.44 -10.54
CA ASN A 109 -6.33 -8.32 -11.53
C ASN A 109 -7.60 -8.89 -10.93
N THR A 110 -8.72 -8.27 -11.25
CA THR A 110 -10.01 -8.61 -10.65
C THR A 110 -10.35 -10.08 -10.86
N ASN A 111 -10.14 -10.61 -12.08
CA ASN A 111 -10.46 -12.02 -12.34
C ASN A 111 -9.64 -12.97 -11.49
N GLU A 112 -8.34 -12.74 -11.40
CA GLU A 112 -7.48 -13.62 -10.61
C GLU A 112 -7.78 -13.52 -9.12
N ILE A 113 -8.13 -12.32 -8.67
CA ILE A 113 -8.51 -12.14 -7.26
C ILE A 113 -9.78 -12.89 -6.96
N GLU A 114 -10.76 -12.82 -7.86
CA GLU A 114 -12.00 -13.55 -7.66
C GLU A 114 -11.76 -15.05 -7.61
N ILE A 115 -10.94 -15.57 -8.52
CA ILE A 115 -10.60 -16.99 -8.53
C ILE A 115 -9.94 -17.39 -7.21
N PHE A 116 -9.02 -16.57 -6.75
CA PHE A 116 -8.32 -16.85 -5.50
C PHE A 116 -9.30 -16.85 -4.31
N GLU A 117 -10.21 -15.89 -4.28
CA GLU A 117 -11.19 -15.82 -3.18
C GLU A 117 -12.05 -17.05 -3.11
N GLN A 118 -12.32 -17.67 -4.24
CA GLN A 118 -13.13 -18.90 -4.27
C GLN A 118 -12.41 -20.08 -3.64
N THR A 119 -11.10 -20.00 -3.46
CA THR A 119 -10.34 -21.07 -2.80
C THR A 119 -10.29 -20.91 -1.28
N LEU A 120 -10.73 -19.76 -0.77
CA LEU A 120 -10.62 -19.48 0.66
C LEU A 120 -11.72 -20.17 1.43
N GLU A 121 -11.43 -20.45 2.71
CA GLU A 121 -12.42 -21.02 3.61
C GLU A 121 -13.26 -19.92 4.21
N GLU A 122 -14.40 -20.31 4.74
CA GLU A 122 -15.30 -19.36 5.38
C GLU A 122 -14.57 -18.66 6.52
N GLY A 123 -14.72 -17.34 6.59
CA GLY A 123 -14.06 -16.55 7.62
C GLY A 123 -12.73 -15.98 7.20
N GLN A 124 -12.13 -16.51 6.15
CA GLN A 124 -10.86 -15.99 5.65
C GLN A 124 -11.09 -14.79 4.74
N THR A 125 -10.21 -13.82 4.82
CA THR A 125 -10.29 -12.60 4.00
C THR A 125 -9.04 -12.49 3.12
N CYS A 126 -9.27 -12.30 1.83
CA CYS A 126 -8.19 -12.06 0.87
C CYS A 126 -7.71 -10.62 1.01
N VAL A 127 -6.39 -10.41 1.13
CA VAL A 127 -5.83 -9.07 1.23
C VAL A 127 -4.56 -8.97 0.39
N LEU A 128 -4.16 -7.74 0.08
CA LEU A 128 -2.83 -7.47 -0.44
C LEU A 128 -2.11 -6.61 0.59
N PRO A 129 -1.22 -7.21 1.37
CA PRO A 129 -0.43 -6.44 2.35
C PRO A 129 0.78 -5.84 1.65
N ILE A 130 0.96 -4.53 1.82
CA ILE A 130 2.01 -3.77 1.15
C ILE A 130 2.88 -3.13 2.20
N MET A 131 4.19 -3.15 1.98
CA MET A 131 5.14 -2.59 2.92
C MET A 131 6.17 -1.74 2.21
N LEU A 132 6.48 -0.61 2.83
CA LEU A 132 7.53 0.29 2.39
C LEU A 132 8.75 0.03 3.27
N THR A 133 9.91 -0.23 2.65
CA THR A 133 11.15 -0.51 3.38
C THR A 133 12.29 0.26 2.74
N SER A 134 13.39 0.42 3.48
CA SER A 134 14.60 1.02 2.95
C SER A 134 15.80 0.49 3.71
N THR A 135 16.90 0.26 2.99
CA THR A 135 18.15 -0.14 3.63
C THR A 135 19.04 1.06 3.92
N SER A 136 18.73 2.22 3.33
CA SER A 136 19.57 3.41 3.44
C SER A 136 18.88 4.57 4.12
N ASP A 137 17.55 4.59 4.16
CA ASP A 137 16.80 5.75 4.63
C ASP A 137 15.77 5.36 5.66
N SER A 138 15.39 6.33 6.48
CA SER A 138 14.42 6.09 7.54
C SER A 138 13.01 6.04 6.98
N ILE A 139 12.23 5.10 7.49
CA ILE A 139 10.82 4.97 7.18
C ILE A 139 10.05 5.29 8.45
N LEU A 140 9.00 6.08 8.33
CA LEU A 140 8.16 6.40 9.48
C LEU A 140 7.40 5.14 9.90
N ALA A 141 7.61 4.71 11.14
CA ALA A 141 7.25 3.36 11.59
C ALA A 141 5.76 3.05 11.47
N ASP A 142 4.90 4.02 11.79
CA ASP A 142 3.45 3.80 11.72
C ASP A 142 2.88 4.21 10.37
N LYS A 143 3.73 4.50 9.38
CA LYS A 143 3.28 4.83 8.03
C LYS A 143 4.06 4.06 6.98
N ASN A 144 4.30 2.79 7.26
CA ASN A 144 5.04 1.93 6.34
C ASN A 144 4.21 0.76 5.81
N THR A 145 2.97 0.62 6.22
CA THR A 145 2.14 -0.53 5.87
C THR A 145 0.78 -0.10 5.34
N LEU A 146 0.36 -0.73 4.26
CA LEU A 146 -0.94 -0.53 3.65
C LEU A 146 -1.50 -1.89 3.32
N VAL A 147 -2.69 -2.21 3.84
CA VAL A 147 -3.31 -3.51 3.58
C VAL A 147 -4.59 -3.27 2.78
N LEU A 148 -4.60 -3.72 1.54
CA LEU A 148 -5.74 -3.53 0.66
C LEU A 148 -6.68 -4.72 0.78
N LYS A 149 -7.96 -4.42 0.96
CA LYS A 149 -9.01 -5.44 1.09
C LYS A 149 -9.92 -5.32 -0.12
N PRO A 150 -9.79 -6.23 -1.09
CA PRO A 150 -10.58 -6.12 -2.32
C PRO A 150 -12.05 -6.48 -2.06
N GLU A 151 -12.92 -5.75 -2.73
CA GLU A 151 -14.35 -6.06 -2.75
C GLU A 151 -14.76 -6.17 -4.21
N ILE A 152 -15.12 -7.38 -4.62
CA ILE A 152 -15.50 -7.64 -6.00
C ILE A 152 -16.95 -7.21 -6.19
N ILE A 153 -17.18 -6.31 -7.13
CA ILE A 153 -18.49 -5.75 -7.38
C ILE A 153 -18.91 -6.09 -8.81
N THR A 154 -20.05 -6.74 -8.92
CA THR A 154 -20.63 -7.02 -10.23
C THR A 154 -21.51 -5.84 -10.62
N PRO A 155 -21.19 -5.17 -11.76
CA PRO A 155 -22.06 -4.08 -12.20
C PRO A 155 -23.47 -4.59 -12.40
N SER A 156 -24.42 -3.80 -11.96
CA SER A 156 -25.81 -4.22 -11.93
C SER A 156 -26.56 -3.70 -13.15
N LEU A 157 -27.16 -4.61 -13.90
CA LEU A 157 -28.07 -4.23 -14.99
C LEU A 157 -29.46 -3.90 -14.47
N SER A 158 -29.76 -4.29 -13.26
CA SER A 158 -31.09 -4.08 -12.71
C SER A 158 -31.43 -2.61 -12.56
N VAL A 159 -30.42 -1.77 -12.41
CA VAL A 159 -30.66 -0.33 -12.34
C VAL A 159 -31.27 0.15 -13.67
N THR A 160 -30.71 -0.29 -14.77
CA THR A 160 -31.24 0.08 -16.07
C THR A 160 -32.64 -0.48 -16.27
N GLU A 161 -32.87 -1.71 -15.85
CA GLU A 161 -34.18 -2.31 -15.99
C GLU A 161 -35.21 -1.56 -15.17
N SER A 162 -34.86 -1.18 -13.96
CA SER A 162 -35.81 -0.50 -13.13
C SER A 162 -36.19 0.85 -13.74
N SER A 163 -35.27 1.53 -14.38
CA SER A 163 -35.63 2.78 -15.03
C SER A 163 -36.50 2.53 -16.24
N SER A 164 -36.29 1.46 -16.98
CA SER A 164 -37.15 1.16 -18.10
C SER A 164 -38.50 0.68 -17.62
N GLY A 165 -38.54 0.02 -16.49
CA GLY A 165 -39.78 -0.48 -15.94
C GLY A 165 -40.72 0.62 -15.50
N THR A 166 -40.21 1.79 -15.29
CA THR A 166 -41.09 2.90 -14.86
C THR A 166 -41.87 3.48 -16.03
N VAL A 167 -41.56 3.12 -17.20
CA VAL A 167 -42.25 3.62 -18.38
C VAL A 167 -43.60 2.91 -18.63
#